data_7fbb4ff0ac5d4849fb67d05452a4733e
#
_entry.id   7fbb4ff0ac5d4849fb67d05452a4733e
#
_cell.length_a   1.000
_cell.length_b   1.000
_cell.length_c   1.000
_cell.angle_alpha   90.00
_cell.angle_beta   90.00
_cell.angle_gamma   90.00
#
_symmetry.space_group_name_H-M   'P 1'
#
loop_
_entity.id
_entity.type
_entity.pdbx_description
1 polymer ?
#
loop_
_entity_poly.entity_id
_entity_poly.type
_entity_poly.pdbx_seq_one_letter_code
_entity_poly.pdbx_strand_id
1 'polypeptide(L)'
;MNHTHSMLQPNAFFRHSHRHAGPLLAGLIGCAVTATGCATLKMPSMPSMPWAKKDADPEKQVAGALGEDDESSVISSEYTPVDTDAGWDYFKGDNIKKRWKKVVGRGPNEPVAQQLLSAGDALFREKKYAQAATKYKAAADRWPDSTIEEDALWQLAECFFFTDKYPKAEDCYDELVKKYANTRYLDRIAQRQFVMAQYWIALDQKNSYWTIVPNLVDRSRPLFDTRGRAIKTFDHVRINDPRGSLADDSIMAQANAHFVERQWIDADYFYGLLRSEYPDSDFLLQAHLLGLQAKLRAYQGPAYEGGVLDEAEILADQTFVQFPDQLDSEEQERIVKARAEIAAQQALRHWNRAEFYAKGKHYSSARIYYALIARDRPQTLLAQKAREKLEILQGREDVSDDPLPMLTRVLNPDSLKEAELDAMAEADAVIAREDTSGAGAPLR
;
A
#
# COMPACT_ATOMS: atom_id res chain seq x y z
N MET A 1 25.81 -55.42 2.44
CA MET A 1 27.10 -54.73 2.25
C MET A 1 26.79 -53.26 2.46
N ASN A 2 26.92 -52.75 3.67
CA ASN A 2 28.07 -52.07 4.27
C ASN A 2 28.37 -50.76 3.53
N HIS A 3 28.45 -49.56 4.07
CA HIS A 3 28.68 -48.97 5.41
C HIS A 3 28.25 -47.51 5.32
N THR A 4 27.52 -46.99 6.24
CA THR A 4 27.85 -46.29 7.53
C THR A 4 28.57 -44.97 7.44
N HIS A 5 27.98 -44.06 8.19
CA HIS A 5 28.52 -43.00 9.08
C HIS A 5 28.73 -41.61 8.44
N SER A 6 28.48 -40.51 9.06
CA SER A 6 28.13 -40.15 10.46
C SER A 6 27.86 -38.64 10.45
N MET A 7 26.80 -38.19 11.04
CA MET A 7 26.64 -37.33 12.23
C MET A 7 27.78 -36.33 12.51
N LEU A 8 27.39 -35.09 12.69
CA LEU A 8 27.68 -34.30 13.90
C LEU A 8 26.93 -32.96 13.91
N GLN A 9 25.90 -32.88 14.73
CA GLN A 9 25.58 -31.74 15.59
C GLN A 9 26.32 -31.92 16.92
N PRO A 10 26.20 -31.09 17.95
CA PRO A 10 25.83 -29.68 18.17
C PRO A 10 26.77 -29.01 19.19
N ASN A 11 26.42 -27.82 19.71
CA ASN A 11 26.49 -27.37 21.14
C ASN A 11 26.33 -25.84 21.18
N ALA A 12 25.38 -25.24 21.73
CA ALA A 12 24.77 -25.11 23.07
C ALA A 12 25.79 -24.79 24.22
N PHE A 13 25.32 -23.86 25.04
CA PHE A 13 25.80 -23.36 26.34
C PHE A 13 26.69 -22.10 26.25
N PHE A 14 26.39 -21.04 26.99
CA PHE A 14 26.17 -20.90 28.41
C PHE A 14 25.41 -19.61 28.79
N ARG A 15 24.58 -19.78 29.80
CA ARG A 15 23.97 -18.80 30.71
C ARG A 15 24.97 -18.27 31.73
N HIS A 16 24.74 -17.10 32.29
CA HIS A 16 24.73 -16.61 33.68
C HIS A 16 25.29 -15.19 33.74
N SER A 17 24.58 -14.24 34.15
CA SER A 17 23.97 -13.81 35.43
C SER A 17 24.92 -13.02 36.34
N HIS A 18 24.36 -11.93 36.82
CA HIS A 18 24.56 -11.18 38.04
C HIS A 18 25.50 -9.97 38.13
N ARG A 19 24.81 -8.81 38.30
CA ARG A 19 24.93 -7.82 39.39
C ARG A 19 26.35 -7.34 39.79
N HIS A 20 26.59 -6.07 39.72
CA HIS A 20 26.60 -5.17 40.88
C HIS A 20 26.84 -3.71 40.47
N ALA A 21 26.30 -2.89 41.30
CA ALA A 21 26.22 -1.44 41.26
C ALA A 21 27.53 -0.73 41.59
N GLY A 22 27.57 0.55 41.19
CA GLY A 22 28.24 1.58 41.96
C GLY A 22 29.23 2.48 41.20
N PRO A 23 29.32 3.73 41.57
CA PRO A 23 29.41 4.84 40.63
C PRO A 23 30.79 5.52 40.65
N LEU A 24 30.91 6.55 39.83
CA LEU A 24 31.68 7.80 40.02
C LEU A 24 32.64 8.18 38.89
N LEU A 25 32.46 9.42 38.55
CA LEU A 25 33.37 10.50 38.12
C LEU A 25 33.51 10.79 36.62
N ALA A 26 32.79 11.83 36.29
CA ALA A 26 33.17 13.08 35.61
C ALA A 26 34.43 13.07 34.72
N GLY A 27 34.16 13.35 33.44
CA GLY A 27 35.14 13.80 32.46
C GLY A 27 34.44 14.56 31.35
N LEU A 28 34.23 15.87 31.52
CA LEU A 28 33.81 16.81 30.54
C LEU A 28 34.86 16.88 29.41
N ILE A 29 34.50 16.43 28.22
CA ILE A 29 35.08 16.97 26.98
C ILE A 29 33.87 17.23 26.05
N GLY A 30 33.52 18.51 25.97
CA GLY A 30 32.51 18.99 25.04
C GLY A 30 33.00 18.88 23.61
N CYS A 31 32.38 18.01 22.83
CA CYS A 31 32.27 18.18 21.41
C CYS A 31 30.84 18.65 21.13
N ALA A 32 30.69 19.96 20.95
CA ALA A 32 29.48 20.55 20.39
C ALA A 32 29.36 20.09 18.94
N VAL A 33 28.73 18.94 18.73
CA VAL A 33 28.12 18.60 17.46
C VAL A 33 26.83 19.41 17.42
N THR A 34 26.88 20.54 16.73
CA THR A 34 25.67 21.26 16.31
C THR A 34 24.86 20.30 15.46
N ALA A 35 23.93 19.62 16.09
CA ALA A 35 22.82 18.98 15.41
C ALA A 35 22.00 20.12 14.75
N THR A 36 22.34 20.44 13.51
CA THR A 36 21.45 21.20 12.63
C THR A 36 20.20 20.37 12.49
N GLY A 37 19.14 20.87 13.14
CA GLY A 37 17.87 20.20 13.31
C GLY A 37 17.32 19.69 11.98
N CYS A 38 16.99 18.42 11.95
CA CYS A 38 15.88 17.96 11.15
C CYS A 38 14.69 18.85 11.53
N ALA A 39 14.35 19.79 10.65
CA ALA A 39 13.08 20.48 10.71
C ALA A 39 12.04 19.37 10.63
N THR A 40 11.47 19.01 11.78
CA THR A 40 10.28 18.16 11.83
C THR A 40 9.23 18.93 11.03
N LEU A 41 9.03 18.51 9.78
CA LEU A 41 7.85 18.92 9.02
C LEU A 41 6.67 18.63 9.94
N LYS A 42 6.08 19.73 10.47
CA LYS A 42 4.87 19.64 11.24
C LYS A 42 3.89 18.94 10.35
N MET A 43 3.44 17.73 10.73
CA MET A 43 2.43 17.03 9.96
C MET A 43 1.30 18.01 9.69
N PRO A 44 0.87 18.19 8.44
CA PRO A 44 -0.38 18.87 8.22
C PRO A 44 -1.41 18.11 9.06
N SER A 45 -2.22 18.85 9.82
CA SER A 45 -3.44 18.26 10.35
C SER A 45 -4.10 17.60 9.14
N MET A 46 -4.40 16.29 9.24
CA MET A 46 -5.20 15.66 8.20
C MET A 46 -6.37 16.58 7.91
N PRO A 47 -6.65 16.87 6.63
CA PRO A 47 -7.87 17.58 6.31
C PRO A 47 -8.97 16.85 7.06
N SER A 48 -9.79 17.61 7.81
CA SER A 48 -10.86 17.04 8.60
C SER A 48 -11.77 16.29 7.62
N MET A 49 -11.56 14.97 7.56
CA MET A 49 -12.46 14.14 6.79
C MET A 49 -13.87 14.38 7.31
N PRO A 50 -14.87 14.54 6.45
CA PRO A 50 -16.24 14.85 6.88
C PRO A 50 -16.74 13.92 7.99
N TRP A 51 -16.18 12.71 8.07
CA TRP A 51 -16.48 11.69 9.06
C TRP A 51 -15.50 11.65 10.25
N ALA A 52 -14.31 12.29 10.17
CA ALA A 52 -13.29 12.29 11.22
C ALA A 52 -13.45 13.46 12.18
N LYS A 53 -14.68 13.86 12.51
CA LYS A 53 -14.90 14.77 13.62
C LYS A 53 -14.46 14.07 14.91
N LYS A 54 -13.46 14.64 15.57
CA LYS A 54 -12.78 14.12 16.76
C LYS A 54 -13.73 13.79 17.94
N ASP A 55 -14.96 14.27 17.88
CA ASP A 55 -15.99 14.16 18.91
C ASP A 55 -17.20 13.30 18.49
N ALA A 56 -17.15 12.64 17.32
CA ALA A 56 -18.24 11.80 16.86
C ALA A 56 -18.13 10.43 17.51
N ASP A 57 -19.17 10.05 18.24
CA ASP A 57 -19.32 8.71 18.80
C ASP A 57 -19.47 7.71 17.64
N PRO A 58 -18.58 6.69 17.50
CA PRO A 58 -18.66 5.73 16.39
C PRO A 58 -20.03 5.06 16.27
N GLU A 59 -20.70 4.80 17.39
CA GLU A 59 -22.04 4.21 17.41
C GLU A 59 -23.10 5.12 16.78
N LYS A 60 -22.95 6.45 16.95
CA LYS A 60 -23.85 7.43 16.34
C LYS A 60 -23.64 7.60 14.84
N GLN A 61 -22.42 7.37 14.34
CA GLN A 61 -22.15 7.41 12.90
C GLN A 61 -22.85 6.29 12.15
N VAL A 62 -22.84 5.08 12.72
CA VAL A 62 -23.56 3.93 12.16
C VAL A 62 -25.07 4.20 12.18
N ALA A 63 -25.61 4.77 13.26
CA ALA A 63 -27.03 5.11 13.36
C ALA A 63 -27.46 6.22 12.38
N GLY A 64 -26.61 7.20 12.12
CA GLY A 64 -26.89 8.30 11.17
C GLY A 64 -26.86 7.90 9.69
N ALA A 65 -26.15 6.80 9.36
CA ALA A 65 -26.13 6.24 8.01
C ALA A 65 -27.36 5.39 7.67
N LEU A 66 -28.24 5.18 8.64
CA LEU A 66 -29.50 4.46 8.50
C LEU A 66 -30.62 5.41 8.04
N GLY A 67 -30.49 6.04 6.86
CA GLY A 67 -31.59 6.80 6.26
C GLY A 67 -32.84 5.93 6.15
N GLU A 68 -34.01 6.53 6.42
CA GLU A 68 -35.32 5.89 6.22
C GLU A 68 -35.43 5.45 4.77
N ASP A 69 -35.36 4.14 4.52
CA ASP A 69 -35.43 3.57 3.18
C ASP A 69 -36.83 3.73 2.61
N ASP A 70 -36.91 4.43 1.49
CA ASP A 70 -38.09 4.49 0.63
C ASP A 70 -38.45 3.09 0.14
N GLU A 71 -39.65 2.64 0.48
CA GLU A 71 -40.25 1.41 -0.03
C GLU A 71 -40.60 1.60 -1.52
N SER A 72 -39.69 1.30 -2.44
CA SER A 72 -40.04 1.31 -3.85
C SER A 72 -39.65 0.03 -4.61
N SER A 73 -40.68 -0.66 -4.98
CA SER A 73 -40.90 -1.53 -6.16
C SER A 73 -39.89 -2.67 -6.42
N VAL A 74 -40.38 -3.85 -6.06
CA VAL A 74 -39.87 -5.14 -6.51
C VAL A 74 -40.38 -5.44 -7.93
N ILE A 75 -39.48 -5.48 -8.91
CA ILE A 75 -39.76 -6.12 -10.21
C ILE A 75 -39.11 -7.50 -10.16
N SER A 76 -39.97 -8.54 -10.12
CA SER A 76 -39.54 -9.93 -10.19
C SER A 76 -39.12 -10.29 -11.60
N SER A 77 -37.86 -10.60 -11.85
CA SER A 77 -37.42 -11.30 -13.06
C SER A 77 -37.43 -12.80 -12.81
N GLU A 78 -38.14 -13.52 -13.65
CA GLU A 78 -38.27 -14.97 -13.62
C GLU A 78 -36.95 -15.62 -14.05
N TYR A 79 -36.22 -16.20 -13.08
CA TYR A 79 -34.97 -16.95 -13.32
C TYR A 79 -35.28 -18.45 -13.30
N THR A 80 -35.02 -19.13 -14.39
CA THR A 80 -35.05 -20.60 -14.44
C THR A 80 -33.66 -21.15 -14.20
N PRO A 81 -33.45 -21.99 -13.16
CA PRO A 81 -32.13 -22.56 -12.90
C PRO A 81 -31.71 -23.52 -14.00
N VAL A 82 -30.49 -23.36 -14.51
CA VAL A 82 -29.86 -24.30 -15.45
C VAL A 82 -29.39 -25.53 -14.67
N ASP A 83 -29.91 -26.68 -15.07
CA ASP A 83 -29.53 -27.97 -14.49
C ASP A 83 -28.15 -28.41 -15.04
N THR A 84 -27.10 -28.28 -14.22
CA THR A 84 -25.70 -28.64 -14.57
C THR A 84 -25.27 -29.98 -13.99
N ASP A 85 -26.16 -30.96 -13.96
CA ASP A 85 -25.82 -32.31 -13.49
C ASP A 85 -25.23 -33.18 -14.61
N ALA A 86 -23.91 -33.07 -14.83
CA ALA A 86 -23.17 -34.04 -15.66
C ALA A 86 -21.94 -34.59 -14.94
N GLY A 87 -22.03 -35.82 -14.52
CA GLY A 87 -20.89 -36.71 -14.37
C GLY A 87 -20.30 -36.81 -12.94
N TRP A 88 -19.09 -36.36 -12.75
CA TRP A 88 -18.28 -36.59 -11.55
C TRP A 88 -18.64 -35.74 -10.32
N ASP A 89 -19.50 -34.73 -10.46
CA ASP A 89 -20.01 -33.94 -9.34
C ASP A 89 -20.96 -34.70 -8.42
N TYR A 90 -21.34 -35.88 -8.84
CA TYR A 90 -22.25 -36.79 -8.11
C TYR A 90 -21.72 -37.22 -6.72
N PHE A 91 -20.38 -37.26 -6.56
CA PHE A 91 -19.68 -37.72 -5.34
C PHE A 91 -19.12 -36.60 -4.47
N LYS A 92 -19.27 -35.32 -4.85
CA LYS A 92 -18.87 -34.21 -3.97
C LYS A 92 -19.74 -34.19 -2.71
N GLY A 93 -19.14 -33.99 -1.54
CA GLY A 93 -19.80 -34.03 -0.23
C GLY A 93 -21.02 -33.11 -0.11
N ASP A 94 -21.07 -32.02 -0.89
CA ASP A 94 -22.19 -31.08 -0.92
C ASP A 94 -23.41 -31.65 -1.66
N ASN A 95 -23.20 -32.46 -2.69
CA ASN A 95 -24.28 -33.15 -3.39
C ASN A 95 -24.88 -34.26 -2.53
N ILE A 96 -24.08 -34.95 -1.72
CA ILE A 96 -24.55 -35.92 -0.75
C ILE A 96 -25.40 -35.22 0.31
N LYS A 97 -25.01 -34.08 0.83
CA LYS A 97 -25.80 -33.27 1.77
C LYS A 97 -27.12 -32.78 1.15
N LYS A 98 -27.10 -32.33 -0.12
CA LYS A 98 -28.32 -31.91 -0.87
C LYS A 98 -29.30 -33.10 -1.02
N ARG A 99 -28.81 -34.30 -1.34
CA ARG A 99 -29.64 -35.51 -1.47
C ARG A 99 -30.24 -35.97 -0.13
N TRP A 100 -29.44 -35.96 0.96
CA TRP A 100 -29.93 -36.24 2.30
C TRP A 100 -31.03 -35.27 2.75
N LYS A 101 -30.83 -33.95 2.48
CA LYS A 101 -31.89 -32.96 2.73
C LYS A 101 -33.18 -33.26 1.96
N LYS A 102 -33.07 -33.73 0.71
CA LYS A 102 -34.23 -34.12 -0.12
C LYS A 102 -34.96 -35.37 0.45
N VAL A 103 -34.21 -36.38 0.87
CA VAL A 103 -34.78 -37.63 1.46
C VAL A 103 -35.47 -37.37 2.80
N VAL A 104 -34.99 -36.44 3.62
CA VAL A 104 -35.57 -36.07 4.91
C VAL A 104 -36.69 -35.02 4.77
N GLY A 105 -37.21 -34.77 3.55
CA GLY A 105 -38.23 -33.74 3.31
C GLY A 105 -37.75 -32.28 3.47
N ARG A 106 -36.43 -32.09 3.55
CA ARG A 106 -35.76 -30.77 3.63
C ARG A 106 -35.10 -30.36 2.29
N GLY A 107 -35.50 -31.01 1.21
CA GLY A 107 -35.01 -30.64 -0.15
C GLY A 107 -35.59 -29.30 -0.61
N PRO A 108 -35.11 -28.79 -1.80
CA PRO A 108 -35.59 -27.55 -2.36
C PRO A 108 -37.13 -27.51 -2.45
N ASN A 109 -37.71 -26.40 -1.99
CA ASN A 109 -39.17 -26.20 -2.00
C ASN A 109 -39.47 -24.71 -1.94
N GLU A 110 -39.80 -24.14 -3.09
CA GLU A 110 -40.07 -22.74 -3.29
C GLU A 110 -41.20 -22.18 -2.42
N PRO A 111 -42.43 -22.76 -2.40
CA PRO A 111 -43.50 -22.24 -1.57
C PRO A 111 -43.15 -22.16 -0.07
N VAL A 112 -42.36 -23.12 0.42
CA VAL A 112 -41.91 -23.12 1.81
C VAL A 112 -40.81 -22.04 2.02
N ALA A 113 -39.93 -21.84 1.06
CA ALA A 113 -38.94 -20.77 1.12
C ALA A 113 -39.61 -19.41 1.16
N GLN A 114 -40.60 -19.17 0.30
CA GLN A 114 -41.38 -17.95 0.28
C GLN A 114 -42.14 -17.69 1.58
N GLN A 115 -42.72 -18.73 2.19
CA GLN A 115 -43.37 -18.62 3.51
C GLN A 115 -42.34 -18.27 4.62
N LEU A 116 -41.15 -18.84 4.54
CA LEU A 116 -40.08 -18.54 5.49
C LEU A 116 -39.55 -17.10 5.31
N LEU A 117 -39.40 -16.64 4.07
CA LEU A 117 -39.00 -15.26 3.74
C LEU A 117 -40.01 -14.27 4.31
N SER A 118 -41.30 -14.41 3.98
CA SER A 118 -42.36 -13.53 4.49
C SER A 118 -42.53 -13.58 6.02
N ALA A 119 -42.33 -14.75 6.65
CA ALA A 119 -42.28 -14.85 8.11
C ALA A 119 -41.06 -14.12 8.69
N GLY A 120 -39.92 -14.12 8.00
CA GLY A 120 -38.74 -13.34 8.33
C GLY A 120 -39.03 -11.83 8.27
N ASP A 121 -39.69 -11.38 7.19
CA ASP A 121 -40.03 -9.95 6.99
C ASP A 121 -40.98 -9.43 8.07
N ALA A 122 -41.95 -10.24 8.49
CA ALA A 122 -42.85 -9.88 9.60
C ALA A 122 -42.06 -9.68 10.90
N LEU A 123 -41.13 -10.60 11.23
CA LEU A 123 -40.27 -10.47 12.40
C LEU A 123 -39.29 -9.31 12.31
N PHE A 124 -38.77 -9.02 11.10
CA PHE A 124 -37.89 -7.89 10.87
C PHE A 124 -38.59 -6.55 11.13
N ARG A 125 -39.80 -6.36 10.60
CA ARG A 125 -40.63 -5.19 10.89
C ARG A 125 -40.92 -5.02 12.39
N GLU A 126 -41.06 -6.14 13.12
CA GLU A 126 -41.19 -6.13 14.58
C GLU A 126 -39.83 -5.89 15.30
N LYS A 127 -38.73 -5.63 14.57
CA LYS A 127 -37.38 -5.50 15.11
C LYS A 127 -36.87 -6.74 15.87
N LYS A 128 -37.48 -7.89 15.65
CA LYS A 128 -37.07 -9.19 16.23
C LYS A 128 -35.97 -9.86 15.37
N TYR A 129 -34.88 -9.09 15.13
CA TYR A 129 -33.83 -9.44 14.19
C TYR A 129 -33.20 -10.83 14.39
N ALA A 130 -32.99 -11.24 15.65
CA ALA A 130 -32.41 -12.56 15.93
C ALA A 130 -33.34 -13.71 15.50
N GLN A 131 -34.66 -13.54 15.58
CA GLN A 131 -35.65 -14.53 15.14
C GLN A 131 -35.81 -14.46 13.61
N ALA A 132 -35.84 -13.27 13.03
CA ALA A 132 -35.87 -13.04 11.61
C ALA A 132 -34.66 -13.71 10.90
N ALA A 133 -33.46 -13.55 11.43
CA ALA A 133 -32.24 -14.17 10.90
C ALA A 133 -32.35 -15.71 10.77
N THR A 134 -33.02 -16.37 11.73
CA THR A 134 -33.24 -17.82 11.65
C THR A 134 -34.18 -18.19 10.52
N LYS A 135 -35.19 -17.37 10.25
CA LYS A 135 -36.14 -17.58 9.16
C LYS A 135 -35.50 -17.32 7.79
N TYR A 136 -34.77 -16.23 7.64
CA TYR A 136 -34.07 -15.92 6.42
C TYR A 136 -33.01 -16.99 6.06
N LYS A 137 -32.23 -17.43 7.04
CA LYS A 137 -31.29 -18.53 6.81
C LYS A 137 -32.01 -19.81 6.36
N ALA A 138 -33.15 -20.13 6.99
CA ALA A 138 -33.94 -21.29 6.59
C ALA A 138 -34.55 -21.12 5.19
N ALA A 139 -34.92 -19.89 4.78
CA ALA A 139 -35.43 -19.59 3.45
C ALA A 139 -34.32 -19.79 2.38
N ALA A 140 -33.13 -19.25 2.61
CA ALA A 140 -31.97 -19.42 1.74
C ALA A 140 -31.60 -20.90 1.57
N ASP A 141 -31.52 -21.65 2.68
CA ASP A 141 -31.24 -23.09 2.66
C ASP A 141 -32.35 -23.91 1.95
N ARG A 142 -33.58 -23.37 1.85
CA ARG A 142 -34.73 -24.09 1.30
C ARG A 142 -34.91 -23.99 -0.19
N TRP A 143 -34.46 -22.87 -0.78
CA TRP A 143 -34.54 -22.64 -2.22
C TRP A 143 -33.25 -21.98 -2.72
N PRO A 144 -32.14 -22.76 -2.85
CA PRO A 144 -30.85 -22.24 -3.27
C PRO A 144 -30.84 -21.85 -4.76
N ASP A 145 -29.87 -21.04 -5.14
CA ASP A 145 -29.63 -20.56 -6.51
C ASP A 145 -30.85 -19.83 -7.12
N SER A 146 -31.48 -18.97 -6.34
CA SER A 146 -32.71 -18.27 -6.66
C SER A 146 -32.74 -16.85 -6.13
N THR A 147 -33.68 -16.05 -6.63
CA THR A 147 -33.94 -14.69 -6.10
C THR A 147 -34.40 -14.69 -4.65
N ILE A 148 -35.11 -15.75 -4.21
CA ILE A 148 -35.51 -15.92 -2.83
C ILE A 148 -34.29 -16.13 -1.90
N GLU A 149 -33.29 -16.87 -2.35
CA GLU A 149 -32.03 -16.99 -1.62
C GLU A 149 -31.26 -15.67 -1.58
N GLU A 150 -31.19 -14.97 -2.70
CA GLU A 150 -30.57 -13.65 -2.77
C GLU A 150 -31.18 -12.68 -1.76
N ASP A 151 -32.53 -12.56 -1.76
CA ASP A 151 -33.24 -11.73 -0.80
C ASP A 151 -33.04 -12.19 0.64
N ALA A 152 -33.09 -13.49 0.87
CA ALA A 152 -32.90 -14.04 2.20
C ALA A 152 -31.47 -13.82 2.75
N LEU A 153 -30.45 -13.91 1.91
CA LEU A 153 -29.07 -13.62 2.30
C LEU A 153 -28.87 -12.14 2.62
N TRP A 154 -29.44 -11.25 1.80
CA TRP A 154 -29.44 -9.81 2.06
C TRP A 154 -30.09 -9.50 3.40
N GLN A 155 -31.31 -9.95 3.62
CA GLN A 155 -32.04 -9.70 4.87
C GLN A 155 -31.38 -10.38 6.08
N LEU A 156 -30.71 -11.51 5.91
CA LEU A 156 -29.91 -12.15 6.95
C LEU A 156 -28.74 -11.26 7.37
N ALA A 157 -28.03 -10.70 6.40
CA ALA A 157 -26.94 -9.75 6.64
C ALA A 157 -27.43 -8.49 7.37
N GLU A 158 -28.56 -7.91 6.94
CA GLU A 158 -29.20 -6.78 7.62
C GLU A 158 -29.58 -7.12 9.07
N CYS A 159 -30.10 -8.32 9.35
CA CYS A 159 -30.35 -8.74 10.73
C CYS A 159 -29.08 -8.75 11.60
N PHE A 160 -27.95 -9.15 11.04
CA PHE A 160 -26.68 -9.09 11.76
C PHE A 160 -26.20 -7.66 11.92
N PHE A 161 -26.36 -6.82 10.91
CA PHE A 161 -26.01 -5.41 10.96
C PHE A 161 -26.80 -4.69 12.08
N PHE A 162 -28.12 -4.82 12.11
CA PHE A 162 -28.98 -4.18 13.12
C PHE A 162 -28.84 -4.79 14.54
N THR A 163 -28.10 -5.87 14.70
CA THR A 163 -27.77 -6.45 16.01
C THR A 163 -26.29 -6.29 16.38
N ASP A 164 -25.61 -5.33 15.75
CA ASP A 164 -24.21 -4.97 15.99
C ASP A 164 -23.24 -6.16 15.83
N LYS A 165 -23.59 -7.14 15.00
CA LYS A 165 -22.75 -8.29 14.68
C LYS A 165 -22.04 -8.06 13.34
N TYR A 166 -21.37 -6.93 13.22
CA TYR A 166 -20.78 -6.46 11.95
C TYR A 166 -19.89 -7.49 11.26
N PRO A 167 -19.02 -8.26 11.95
CA PRO A 167 -18.23 -9.27 11.26
C PRO A 167 -19.07 -10.35 10.58
N LYS A 168 -20.23 -10.73 11.18
CA LYS A 168 -21.15 -11.69 10.57
C LYS A 168 -21.96 -11.07 9.43
N ALA A 169 -22.32 -9.80 9.56
CA ALA A 169 -23.00 -9.07 8.50
C ALA A 169 -22.08 -8.99 7.28
N GLU A 170 -20.82 -8.63 7.47
CA GLU A 170 -19.83 -8.53 6.40
C GLU A 170 -19.57 -9.89 5.73
N ASP A 171 -19.44 -10.96 6.51
CA ASP A 171 -19.30 -12.33 5.97
C ASP A 171 -20.51 -12.71 5.09
N CYS A 172 -21.75 -12.34 5.49
CA CYS A 172 -22.95 -12.59 4.70
C CYS A 172 -23.03 -11.73 3.44
N TYR A 173 -22.64 -10.45 3.50
CA TYR A 173 -22.57 -9.59 2.32
C TYR A 173 -21.52 -10.10 1.32
N ASP A 174 -20.36 -10.52 1.80
CA ASP A 174 -19.30 -11.08 0.96
C ASP A 174 -19.76 -12.41 0.31
N GLU A 175 -20.46 -13.28 1.04
CA GLU A 175 -21.05 -14.50 0.51
C GLU A 175 -22.10 -14.19 -0.57
N LEU A 176 -22.95 -13.19 -0.33
CA LEU A 176 -23.98 -12.77 -1.28
C LEU A 176 -23.37 -12.28 -2.60
N VAL A 177 -22.38 -11.37 -2.54
CA VAL A 177 -21.75 -10.85 -3.75
C VAL A 177 -20.95 -11.92 -4.49
N LYS A 178 -20.26 -12.81 -3.78
CA LYS A 178 -19.55 -13.94 -4.41
C LYS A 178 -20.48 -14.88 -5.14
N LYS A 179 -21.67 -15.10 -4.63
CA LYS A 179 -22.65 -15.98 -5.24
C LYS A 179 -23.45 -15.28 -6.34
N TYR A 180 -23.81 -14.02 -6.13
CA TYR A 180 -24.64 -13.19 -7.01
C TYR A 180 -23.89 -11.91 -7.37
N ALA A 181 -22.92 -12.01 -8.29
CA ALA A 181 -22.04 -10.87 -8.65
C ALA A 181 -22.81 -9.64 -9.18
N ASN A 182 -23.98 -9.85 -9.80
CA ASN A 182 -24.85 -8.78 -10.30
C ASN A 182 -26.08 -8.58 -9.41
N THR A 183 -25.92 -8.72 -8.10
CA THR A 183 -27.03 -8.54 -7.16
C THR A 183 -27.58 -7.11 -7.23
N ARG A 184 -28.91 -6.99 -7.13
CA ARG A 184 -29.60 -5.69 -7.03
C ARG A 184 -29.29 -4.94 -5.73
N TYR A 185 -28.63 -5.58 -4.77
CA TYR A 185 -28.24 -4.98 -3.50
C TYR A 185 -26.82 -4.44 -3.48
N LEU A 186 -26.10 -4.44 -4.61
CA LEU A 186 -24.67 -4.14 -4.66
C LEU A 186 -24.34 -2.80 -4.03
N ASP A 187 -25.02 -1.70 -4.43
CA ASP A 187 -24.80 -0.36 -3.89
C ASP A 187 -25.06 -0.30 -2.37
N ARG A 188 -26.13 -0.97 -1.92
CA ARG A 188 -26.45 -1.01 -0.49
C ARG A 188 -25.43 -1.82 0.31
N ILE A 189 -24.95 -2.93 -0.26
CA ILE A 189 -23.88 -3.74 0.34
C ILE A 189 -22.61 -2.89 0.47
N ALA A 190 -22.23 -2.17 -0.59
CA ALA A 190 -21.08 -1.28 -0.59
C ALA A 190 -21.21 -0.22 0.53
N GLN A 191 -22.38 0.40 0.66
CA GLN A 191 -22.64 1.36 1.74
C GLN A 191 -22.51 0.74 3.13
N ARG A 192 -23.10 -0.44 3.36
CA ARG A 192 -23.00 -1.14 4.66
C ARG A 192 -21.56 -1.54 4.99
N GLN A 193 -20.86 -2.11 4.01
CA GLN A 193 -19.45 -2.50 4.18
C GLN A 193 -18.57 -1.28 4.46
N PHE A 194 -18.77 -0.18 3.73
CA PHE A 194 -18.03 1.06 3.94
C PHE A 194 -18.24 1.62 5.35
N VAL A 195 -19.48 1.73 5.82
CA VAL A 195 -19.81 2.21 7.18
C VAL A 195 -19.21 1.32 8.26
N MET A 196 -19.27 -0.02 8.10
CA MET A 196 -18.66 -0.96 9.05
C MET A 196 -17.14 -0.83 9.09
N ALA A 197 -16.50 -0.66 7.94
CA ALA A 197 -15.05 -0.47 7.86
C ALA A 197 -14.63 0.85 8.53
N GLN A 198 -15.35 1.95 8.28
CA GLN A 198 -15.13 3.22 8.97
C GLN A 198 -15.26 3.10 10.48
N TYR A 199 -16.32 2.42 10.94
CA TYR A 199 -16.54 2.16 12.37
C TYR A 199 -15.34 1.41 12.98
N TRP A 200 -14.83 0.37 12.33
CA TRP A 200 -13.69 -0.39 12.82
C TRP A 200 -12.40 0.42 12.85
N ILE A 201 -12.15 1.27 11.84
CA ILE A 201 -11.00 2.19 11.85
C ILE A 201 -11.11 3.19 12.99
N ALA A 202 -12.28 3.83 13.17
CA ALA A 202 -12.48 4.78 14.23
C ALA A 202 -12.34 4.16 15.63
N LEU A 203 -12.83 2.92 15.77
CA LEU A 203 -12.72 2.19 17.02
C LEU A 203 -11.28 1.79 17.34
N ASP A 204 -10.50 1.38 16.34
CA ASP A 204 -9.10 1.03 16.49
C ASP A 204 -8.23 2.26 16.80
N GLN A 205 -8.52 3.41 16.19
CA GLN A 205 -7.85 4.69 16.50
C GLN A 205 -8.13 5.17 17.94
N LYS A 206 -9.35 4.93 18.43
CA LYS A 206 -9.74 5.28 19.81
C LYS A 206 -9.08 4.37 20.84
N ASN A 207 -8.98 3.08 20.53
CA ASN A 207 -8.49 2.06 21.44
C ASN A 207 -7.48 1.19 20.66
N SER A 208 -6.19 1.44 20.79
CA SER A 208 -5.16 0.63 20.14
C SER A 208 -5.24 -0.81 20.64
N TYR A 209 -5.93 -1.66 19.89
CA TYR A 209 -6.08 -3.07 20.23
C TYR A 209 -4.90 -3.89 19.71
N TRP A 210 -4.41 -4.79 20.54
CA TRP A 210 -3.41 -5.74 20.11
C TRP A 210 -4.03 -6.76 19.13
N THR A 211 -3.48 -6.85 17.95
CA THR A 211 -3.98 -7.72 16.87
C THR A 211 -3.99 -9.22 17.22
N ILE A 212 -3.15 -9.62 18.18
CA ILE A 212 -2.99 -11.02 18.62
C ILE A 212 -4.02 -11.41 19.68
N VAL A 213 -4.60 -10.44 20.42
CA VAL A 213 -5.54 -10.73 21.49
C VAL A 213 -6.95 -10.93 20.92
N PRO A 214 -7.56 -12.13 21.10
CA PRO A 214 -8.89 -12.37 20.59
C PRO A 214 -9.94 -11.53 21.32
N ASN A 215 -10.85 -10.95 20.55
CA ASN A 215 -12.01 -10.27 21.05
C ASN A 215 -13.14 -11.28 21.34
N LEU A 216 -13.37 -11.59 22.61
CA LEU A 216 -14.40 -12.55 23.02
C LEU A 216 -15.68 -11.88 23.52
N VAL A 217 -15.71 -10.58 23.69
CA VAL A 217 -16.78 -9.85 24.38
C VAL A 217 -17.59 -8.98 23.41
N ASP A 218 -16.92 -8.19 22.61
CA ASP A 218 -17.54 -7.21 21.73
C ASP A 218 -17.91 -7.83 20.37
N ARG A 219 -19.19 -8.00 20.12
CA ARG A 219 -19.72 -8.64 18.90
C ARG A 219 -19.66 -7.73 17.68
N SER A 220 -19.48 -6.44 17.88
CA SER A 220 -19.34 -5.45 16.79
C SER A 220 -17.94 -5.46 16.18
N ARG A 221 -16.98 -6.07 16.87
CA ARG A 221 -15.59 -6.18 16.45
C ARG A 221 -15.26 -7.56 15.90
N PRO A 222 -14.34 -7.66 14.93
CA PRO A 222 -13.71 -8.91 14.53
C PRO A 222 -13.05 -9.64 15.71
N LEU A 223 -12.90 -10.96 15.57
CA LEU A 223 -12.22 -11.78 16.59
C LEU A 223 -10.75 -11.35 16.77
N PHE A 224 -10.09 -11.03 15.70
CA PHE A 224 -8.71 -10.55 15.63
C PHE A 224 -8.62 -9.35 14.70
N ASP A 225 -7.52 -8.62 14.75
CA ASP A 225 -7.12 -7.58 13.80
C ASP A 225 -8.28 -6.72 13.25
N THR A 226 -8.81 -5.85 14.10
CA THR A 226 -9.93 -4.97 13.74
C THR A 226 -9.60 -4.08 12.54
N ARG A 227 -8.36 -3.55 12.47
CA ARG A 227 -7.90 -2.70 11.38
C ARG A 227 -7.73 -3.47 10.08
N GLY A 228 -7.02 -4.60 10.11
CA GLY A 228 -6.82 -5.41 8.90
C GLY A 228 -8.15 -5.87 8.32
N ARG A 229 -9.16 -6.19 9.17
CA ARG A 229 -10.51 -6.48 8.69
C ARG A 229 -11.16 -5.26 8.03
N ALA A 230 -11.01 -4.06 8.60
CA ALA A 230 -11.53 -2.83 8.01
C ALA A 230 -10.91 -2.54 6.63
N ILE A 231 -9.59 -2.62 6.53
CA ILE A 231 -8.87 -2.45 5.26
C ILE A 231 -9.36 -3.45 4.21
N LYS A 232 -9.50 -4.72 4.60
CA LYS A 232 -10.04 -5.75 3.71
C LYS A 232 -11.48 -5.46 3.28
N THR A 233 -12.30 -4.93 4.17
CA THR A 233 -13.69 -4.59 3.85
C THR A 233 -13.76 -3.41 2.88
N PHE A 234 -12.91 -2.38 3.02
CA PHE A 234 -12.78 -1.33 2.02
C PHE A 234 -12.34 -1.88 0.65
N ASP A 235 -11.42 -2.85 0.65
CA ASP A 235 -10.99 -3.50 -0.60
C ASP A 235 -12.14 -4.28 -1.26
N HIS A 236 -13.00 -4.94 -0.47
CA HIS A 236 -14.23 -5.57 -0.98
C HIS A 236 -15.17 -4.55 -1.64
N VAL A 237 -15.37 -3.37 -1.03
CA VAL A 237 -16.20 -2.31 -1.64
C VAL A 237 -15.67 -1.93 -3.04
N ARG A 238 -14.37 -1.67 -3.14
CA ARG A 238 -13.73 -1.32 -4.41
C ARG A 238 -13.79 -2.44 -5.46
N ILE A 239 -13.47 -3.67 -5.06
CA ILE A 239 -13.40 -4.81 -5.99
C ILE A 239 -14.79 -5.21 -6.48
N ASN A 240 -15.77 -5.19 -5.59
CA ASN A 240 -17.13 -5.63 -5.91
C ASN A 240 -17.86 -4.59 -6.76
N ASP A 241 -17.61 -3.30 -6.54
CA ASP A 241 -18.20 -2.21 -7.31
C ASP A 241 -17.13 -1.14 -7.66
N PRO A 242 -16.27 -1.40 -8.66
CA PRO A 242 -15.18 -0.50 -9.03
C PRO A 242 -15.65 0.84 -9.63
N ARG A 243 -16.91 0.94 -10.03
CA ARG A 243 -17.51 2.16 -10.59
C ARG A 243 -18.54 2.78 -9.66
N GLY A 244 -18.74 2.19 -8.51
CA GLY A 244 -19.65 2.70 -7.50
C GLY A 244 -19.14 3.99 -6.87
N SER A 245 -20.07 4.76 -6.33
CA SER A 245 -19.80 6.06 -5.74
C SER A 245 -18.88 6.03 -4.49
N LEU A 246 -18.59 4.83 -3.95
CA LEU A 246 -17.77 4.64 -2.75
C LEU A 246 -16.42 3.97 -3.05
N ALA A 247 -16.11 3.74 -4.33
CA ALA A 247 -14.89 3.04 -4.70
C ALA A 247 -13.63 3.88 -4.40
N ASP A 248 -13.64 5.14 -4.82
CA ASP A 248 -12.55 6.09 -4.55
C ASP A 248 -12.48 6.49 -3.08
N ASP A 249 -13.63 6.70 -2.41
CA ASP A 249 -13.72 6.87 -0.95
C ASP A 249 -13.03 5.71 -0.20
N SER A 250 -13.26 4.48 -0.66
CA SER A 250 -12.70 3.28 -0.04
C SER A 250 -11.17 3.21 -0.20
N ILE A 251 -10.65 3.57 -1.37
CA ILE A 251 -9.20 3.65 -1.59
C ILE A 251 -8.59 4.75 -0.73
N MET A 252 -9.22 5.92 -0.69
CA MET A 252 -8.74 7.04 0.13
C MET A 252 -8.73 6.66 1.61
N ALA A 253 -9.77 5.96 2.09
CA ALA A 253 -9.84 5.48 3.47
C ALA A 253 -8.74 4.46 3.79
N GLN A 254 -8.44 3.53 2.87
CA GLN A 254 -7.33 2.58 3.01
C GLN A 254 -5.98 3.28 3.06
N ALA A 255 -5.72 4.18 2.10
CA ALA A 255 -4.49 4.97 2.05
C ALA A 255 -4.25 5.73 3.35
N ASN A 256 -5.29 6.38 3.87
CA ASN A 256 -5.24 7.10 5.13
C ASN A 256 -5.01 6.18 6.35
N ALA A 257 -5.61 4.99 6.37
CA ALA A 257 -5.40 4.02 7.43
C ALA A 257 -3.92 3.59 7.49
N HIS A 258 -3.30 3.30 6.35
CA HIS A 258 -1.87 2.97 6.25
C HIS A 258 -1.00 4.18 6.61
N PHE A 259 -1.37 5.38 6.18
CA PHE A 259 -0.62 6.61 6.46
C PHE A 259 -0.53 6.92 7.96
N VAL A 260 -1.64 6.79 8.70
CA VAL A 260 -1.69 6.98 10.16
C VAL A 260 -0.77 6.02 10.88
N GLU A 261 -0.68 4.79 10.41
CA GLU A 261 0.18 3.75 10.97
C GLU A 261 1.64 3.83 10.52
N ARG A 262 1.98 4.86 9.75
CA ARG A 262 3.34 5.05 9.20
C ARG A 262 3.78 3.91 8.26
N GLN A 263 2.83 3.20 7.68
CA GLN A 263 3.06 2.24 6.61
C GLN A 263 3.14 3.00 5.28
N TRP A 264 4.25 3.75 5.13
CA TRP A 264 4.38 4.76 4.08
C TRP A 264 4.33 4.19 2.66
N ILE A 265 4.88 2.98 2.48
CA ILE A 265 4.91 2.29 1.18
C ILE A 265 3.49 1.88 0.78
N ASP A 266 2.74 1.29 1.71
CA ASP A 266 1.36 0.87 1.46
C ASP A 266 0.45 2.10 1.25
N ALA A 267 0.65 3.16 2.05
CA ALA A 267 -0.09 4.41 1.87
C ALA A 267 0.16 5.02 0.47
N ASP A 268 1.41 5.11 0.02
CA ASP A 268 1.75 5.61 -1.30
C ASP A 268 1.15 4.77 -2.42
N TYR A 269 1.15 3.45 -2.26
CA TYR A 269 0.50 2.53 -3.20
C TYR A 269 -0.98 2.86 -3.40
N PHE A 270 -1.74 3.00 -2.30
CA PHE A 270 -3.18 3.29 -2.39
C PHE A 270 -3.46 4.72 -2.87
N TYR A 271 -2.67 5.73 -2.48
CA TYR A 271 -2.77 7.07 -3.08
C TYR A 271 -2.45 7.03 -4.58
N GLY A 272 -1.46 6.23 -4.99
CA GLY A 272 -1.12 6.00 -6.40
C GLY A 272 -2.26 5.36 -7.17
N LEU A 273 -2.89 4.35 -6.57
CA LEU A 273 -4.05 3.66 -7.15
C LEU A 273 -5.23 4.62 -7.38
N LEU A 274 -5.52 5.49 -6.39
CA LEU A 274 -6.57 6.51 -6.54
C LEU A 274 -6.24 7.45 -7.70
N ARG A 275 -5.01 7.96 -7.79
CA ARG A 275 -4.59 8.85 -8.88
C ARG A 275 -4.69 8.21 -10.27
N SER A 276 -4.43 6.90 -10.38
CA SER A 276 -4.43 6.20 -11.66
C SER A 276 -5.79 5.69 -12.09
N GLU A 277 -6.60 5.20 -11.16
CA GLU A 277 -7.89 4.56 -11.49
C GLU A 277 -9.07 5.53 -11.39
N TYR A 278 -8.96 6.60 -10.58
CA TYR A 278 -10.05 7.56 -10.32
C TYR A 278 -9.59 9.02 -10.54
N PRO A 279 -9.27 9.40 -11.79
CA PRO A 279 -8.77 10.75 -12.09
C PRO A 279 -9.81 11.86 -11.90
N ASP A 280 -11.09 11.51 -11.81
CA ASP A 280 -12.19 12.45 -11.59
C ASP A 280 -12.63 12.52 -10.11
N SER A 281 -11.92 11.85 -9.20
CA SER A 281 -12.25 11.83 -7.78
C SER A 281 -12.05 13.19 -7.11
N ASP A 282 -12.95 13.57 -6.22
CA ASP A 282 -12.82 14.75 -5.36
C ASP A 282 -11.59 14.68 -4.43
N PHE A 283 -11.05 13.49 -4.19
CA PHE A 283 -9.87 13.26 -3.37
C PHE A 283 -8.56 13.35 -4.14
N LEU A 284 -8.59 13.62 -5.46
CA LEU A 284 -7.40 13.53 -6.30
C LEU A 284 -6.27 14.45 -5.81
N LEU A 285 -6.57 15.72 -5.50
CA LEU A 285 -5.58 16.65 -4.96
C LEU A 285 -4.99 16.14 -3.63
N GLN A 286 -5.84 15.65 -2.73
CA GLN A 286 -5.37 15.10 -1.45
C GLN A 286 -4.48 13.87 -1.65
N ALA A 287 -4.80 13.01 -2.62
CA ALA A 287 -3.98 11.84 -2.95
C ALA A 287 -2.62 12.23 -3.54
N HIS A 288 -2.51 13.36 -4.23
CA HIS A 288 -1.23 13.92 -4.65
C HIS A 288 -0.42 14.42 -3.46
N LEU A 289 -1.01 15.24 -2.59
CA LEU A 289 -0.32 15.86 -1.45
C LEU A 289 0.13 14.81 -0.42
N LEU A 290 -0.77 13.89 -0.04
CA LEU A 290 -0.47 12.85 0.95
C LEU A 290 0.43 11.77 0.36
N GLY A 291 0.30 11.43 -0.93
CA GLY A 291 1.19 10.54 -1.64
C GLY A 291 2.62 11.07 -1.71
N LEU A 292 2.79 12.37 -2.00
CA LEU A 292 4.10 13.02 -1.95
C LEU A 292 4.73 12.92 -0.55
N GLN A 293 3.93 13.15 0.50
CA GLN A 293 4.39 12.98 1.88
C GLN A 293 4.75 11.52 2.19
N ALA A 294 3.95 10.56 1.75
CA ALA A 294 4.22 9.15 1.96
C ALA A 294 5.54 8.73 1.31
N LYS A 295 5.79 9.16 0.05
CA LYS A 295 7.06 8.92 -0.66
C LYS A 295 8.27 9.49 0.09
N LEU A 296 8.19 10.74 0.55
CA LEU A 296 9.26 11.35 1.34
C LEU A 296 9.53 10.63 2.66
N ARG A 297 8.50 10.10 3.30
CA ARG A 297 8.61 9.32 4.55
C ARG A 297 9.07 7.89 4.32
N ALA A 298 8.79 7.32 3.16
CA ALA A 298 9.25 5.99 2.75
C ALA A 298 10.75 5.96 2.43
N TYR A 299 11.34 7.11 2.08
CA TYR A 299 12.77 7.18 1.78
C TYR A 299 13.65 6.87 2.99
N GLN A 300 14.49 5.87 2.87
CA GLN A 300 15.31 5.32 3.96
C GLN A 300 16.67 5.98 4.12
N GLY A 301 17.04 6.88 3.21
CA GLY A 301 18.30 7.63 3.26
C GLY A 301 19.24 7.37 2.07
N PRO A 302 20.38 8.07 2.03
CA PRO A 302 21.24 8.12 0.85
C PRO A 302 22.00 6.83 0.52
N ALA A 303 22.03 5.87 1.47
CA ALA A 303 22.62 4.54 1.24
C ALA A 303 21.70 3.59 0.48
N TYR A 304 20.40 3.92 0.42
CA TYR A 304 19.39 3.07 -0.20
C TYR A 304 19.03 3.54 -1.60
N GLU A 305 18.11 2.84 -2.24
CA GLU A 305 17.63 3.18 -3.57
C GLU A 305 16.94 4.56 -3.60
N GLY A 306 17.16 5.34 -4.68
CA GLY A 306 16.62 6.69 -4.78
C GLY A 306 15.42 6.82 -5.70
N GLY A 307 14.92 5.73 -6.29
CA GLY A 307 13.78 5.77 -7.20
C GLY A 307 12.55 6.45 -6.59
N VAL A 308 12.33 6.24 -5.29
CA VAL A 308 11.24 6.91 -4.54
C VAL A 308 11.36 8.44 -4.56
N LEU A 309 12.59 8.98 -4.53
CA LEU A 309 12.82 10.45 -4.62
C LEU A 309 12.54 10.98 -6.02
N ASP A 310 12.93 10.22 -7.05
CA ASP A 310 12.68 10.60 -8.43
C ASP A 310 11.17 10.59 -8.75
N GLU A 311 10.45 9.58 -8.26
CA GLU A 311 8.99 9.53 -8.32
C GLU A 311 8.33 10.65 -7.51
N ALA A 312 8.88 11.01 -6.34
CA ALA A 312 8.37 12.12 -5.55
C ALA A 312 8.54 13.47 -6.25
N GLU A 313 9.67 13.67 -6.96
CA GLU A 313 9.91 14.88 -7.77
C GLU A 313 8.88 14.98 -8.90
N ILE A 314 8.68 13.90 -9.65
CA ILE A 314 7.68 13.83 -10.73
C ILE A 314 6.28 14.14 -10.17
N LEU A 315 5.92 13.54 -9.05
CA LEU A 315 4.61 13.75 -8.42
C LEU A 315 4.42 15.22 -7.97
N ALA A 316 5.46 15.83 -7.41
CA ALA A 316 5.41 17.25 -7.03
C ALA A 316 5.21 18.17 -8.25
N ASP A 317 5.89 17.88 -9.37
CA ASP A 317 5.74 18.64 -10.60
C ASP A 317 4.35 18.43 -11.21
N GLN A 318 3.86 17.20 -11.26
CA GLN A 318 2.50 16.88 -11.71
C GLN A 318 1.43 17.61 -10.90
N THR A 319 1.61 17.70 -9.58
CA THR A 319 0.66 18.39 -8.69
C THR A 319 0.52 19.86 -9.04
N PHE A 320 1.64 20.57 -9.31
CA PHE A 320 1.59 21.96 -9.73
C PHE A 320 0.93 22.17 -11.10
N VAL A 321 1.16 21.23 -12.03
CA VAL A 321 0.60 21.33 -13.39
C VAL A 321 -0.89 21.01 -13.40
N GLN A 322 -1.32 20.05 -12.60
CA GLN A 322 -2.69 19.56 -12.60
C GLN A 322 -3.65 20.44 -11.79
N PHE A 323 -3.15 21.08 -10.71
CA PHE A 323 -3.99 21.81 -9.76
C PHE A 323 -3.56 23.28 -9.55
N PRO A 324 -3.34 24.07 -10.62
CA PRO A 324 -2.77 25.42 -10.48
C PRO A 324 -3.65 26.37 -9.67
N ASP A 325 -4.98 26.21 -9.76
CA ASP A 325 -5.97 27.10 -9.13
C ASP A 325 -6.55 26.54 -7.83
N GLN A 326 -6.28 25.28 -7.50
CA GLN A 326 -6.86 24.61 -6.33
C GLN A 326 -5.91 24.58 -5.12
N LEU A 327 -4.60 24.76 -5.38
CA LEU A 327 -3.58 24.78 -4.34
C LEU A 327 -3.63 26.12 -3.59
N ASP A 328 -3.86 26.06 -2.28
CA ASP A 328 -3.69 27.24 -1.44
C ASP A 328 -2.20 27.62 -1.25
N SER A 329 -1.95 28.80 -0.70
CA SER A 329 -0.58 29.30 -0.51
C SER A 329 0.26 28.43 0.44
N GLU A 330 -0.39 27.79 1.41
CA GLU A 330 0.28 26.89 2.36
C GLU A 330 0.65 25.55 1.69
N GLU A 331 -0.23 25.02 0.86
CA GLU A 331 0.02 23.79 0.09
C GLU A 331 1.11 24.00 -0.96
N GLN A 332 1.09 25.14 -1.68
CA GLN A 332 2.16 25.51 -2.59
C GLN A 332 3.51 25.59 -1.86
N GLU A 333 3.55 26.25 -0.70
CA GLU A 333 4.78 26.34 0.09
C GLU A 333 5.26 24.96 0.56
N ARG A 334 4.35 24.07 0.94
CA ARG A 334 4.68 22.68 1.32
C ARG A 334 5.30 21.90 0.16
N ILE A 335 4.74 22.02 -1.05
CA ILE A 335 5.29 21.34 -2.23
C ILE A 335 6.66 21.90 -2.58
N VAL A 336 6.85 23.23 -2.53
CA VAL A 336 8.16 23.87 -2.74
C VAL A 336 9.19 23.37 -1.74
N LYS A 337 8.83 23.28 -0.46
CA LYS A 337 9.70 22.71 0.58
C LYS A 337 10.01 21.22 0.32
N ALA A 338 9.02 20.45 -0.08
CA ALA A 338 9.20 19.05 -0.44
C ALA A 338 10.18 18.90 -1.61
N ARG A 339 10.06 19.70 -2.66
CA ARG A 339 11.01 19.71 -3.80
C ARG A 339 12.41 20.08 -3.37
N ALA A 340 12.57 21.08 -2.50
CA ALA A 340 13.87 21.44 -1.96
C ALA A 340 14.50 20.31 -1.13
N GLU A 341 13.68 19.60 -0.34
CA GLU A 341 14.12 18.43 0.42
C GLU A 341 14.53 17.27 -0.50
N ILE A 342 13.73 16.96 -1.53
CA ILE A 342 14.06 15.95 -2.54
C ILE A 342 15.40 16.26 -3.19
N ALA A 343 15.59 17.50 -3.68
CA ALA A 343 16.83 17.93 -4.31
C ALA A 343 18.04 17.79 -3.37
N ALA A 344 17.87 18.13 -2.09
CA ALA A 344 18.92 17.98 -1.08
C ALA A 344 19.26 16.49 -0.82
N GLN A 345 18.28 15.62 -0.74
CA GLN A 345 18.48 14.18 -0.53
C GLN A 345 19.12 13.51 -1.75
N GLN A 346 18.73 13.87 -2.96
CA GLN A 346 19.37 13.38 -4.19
C GLN A 346 20.84 13.85 -4.28
N ALA A 347 21.10 15.12 -3.97
CA ALA A 347 22.47 15.63 -3.91
C ALA A 347 23.31 14.90 -2.85
N LEU A 348 22.75 14.63 -1.67
CA LEU A 348 23.42 13.89 -0.60
C LEU A 348 23.72 12.43 -1.02
N ARG A 349 22.82 11.82 -1.76
CA ARG A 349 23.00 10.46 -2.29
C ARG A 349 24.17 10.40 -3.27
N HIS A 350 24.23 11.32 -4.21
CA HIS A 350 25.36 11.43 -5.14
C HIS A 350 26.66 11.79 -4.41
N TRP A 351 26.59 12.66 -3.40
CA TRP A 351 27.74 12.99 -2.57
C TRP A 351 28.33 11.76 -1.87
N ASN A 352 27.49 10.95 -1.22
CA ASN A 352 27.95 9.75 -0.53
C ASN A 352 28.60 8.74 -1.50
N ARG A 353 28.05 8.60 -2.71
CA ARG A 353 28.67 7.79 -3.77
C ARG A 353 30.01 8.35 -4.22
N ALA A 354 30.09 9.67 -4.43
CA ALA A 354 31.34 10.33 -4.79
C ALA A 354 32.43 10.14 -3.73
N GLU A 355 32.08 10.32 -2.45
CA GLU A 355 33.01 10.11 -1.33
C GLU A 355 33.45 8.63 -1.21
N PHE A 356 32.54 7.70 -1.47
CA PHE A 356 32.88 6.27 -1.50
C PHE A 356 33.94 5.98 -2.56
N TYR A 357 33.74 6.44 -3.79
CA TYR A 357 34.71 6.26 -4.87
C TYR A 357 36.02 7.04 -4.62
N ALA A 358 35.94 8.24 -4.08
CA ALA A 358 37.13 9.02 -3.75
C ALA A 358 38.00 8.37 -2.68
N LYS A 359 37.39 7.73 -1.66
CA LYS A 359 38.09 6.95 -0.64
C LYS A 359 38.75 5.70 -1.21
N GLY A 360 38.08 5.04 -2.17
CA GLY A 360 38.64 3.93 -2.93
C GLY A 360 39.70 4.35 -3.97
N LYS A 361 40.00 5.65 -4.09
CA LYS A 361 40.93 6.22 -5.10
C LYS A 361 40.48 6.03 -6.56
N HIS A 362 39.18 5.79 -6.77
CA HIS A 362 38.55 5.78 -8.10
C HIS A 362 38.11 7.21 -8.45
N TYR A 363 39.06 8.07 -8.74
CA TYR A 363 38.81 9.49 -8.87
C TYR A 363 37.98 9.86 -10.11
N SER A 364 38.07 9.10 -11.19
CA SER A 364 37.20 9.26 -12.36
C SER A 364 35.74 9.08 -12.02
N SER A 365 35.40 8.01 -11.34
CA SER A 365 34.03 7.74 -10.86
C SER A 365 33.56 8.80 -9.87
N ALA A 366 34.41 9.21 -8.93
CA ALA A 366 34.08 10.27 -7.98
C ALA A 366 33.75 11.59 -8.68
N ARG A 367 34.54 11.97 -9.71
CA ARG A 367 34.29 13.18 -10.53
C ARG A 367 32.94 13.15 -11.21
N ILE A 368 32.51 11.98 -11.74
CA ILE A 368 31.19 11.83 -12.37
C ILE A 368 30.09 12.20 -11.37
N TYR A 369 30.10 11.63 -10.17
CA TYR A 369 29.08 11.90 -9.17
C TYR A 369 29.10 13.34 -8.63
N TYR A 370 30.29 13.95 -8.43
CA TYR A 370 30.38 15.36 -8.07
C TYR A 370 29.88 16.29 -9.20
N ALA A 371 30.15 15.93 -10.47
CA ALA A 371 29.67 16.69 -11.62
C ALA A 371 28.13 16.61 -11.74
N LEU A 372 27.52 15.44 -11.47
CA LEU A 372 26.07 15.29 -11.42
C LEU A 372 25.43 16.24 -10.39
N ILE A 373 26.00 16.35 -9.18
CA ILE A 373 25.49 17.29 -8.16
C ILE A 373 25.58 18.74 -8.67
N ALA A 374 26.74 19.13 -9.22
CA ALA A 374 26.98 20.51 -9.69
C ALA A 374 26.10 20.91 -10.87
N ARG A 375 25.75 19.93 -11.74
CA ARG A 375 24.91 20.12 -12.92
C ARG A 375 23.42 20.09 -12.58
N ASP A 376 22.98 19.06 -11.90
CA ASP A 376 21.55 18.75 -11.75
C ASP A 376 20.92 19.44 -10.54
N ARG A 377 21.73 19.77 -9.51
CA ARG A 377 21.26 20.42 -8.28
C ARG A 377 22.09 21.66 -7.90
N PRO A 378 22.26 22.65 -8.84
CA PRO A 378 23.19 23.75 -8.68
C PRO A 378 22.89 24.67 -7.49
N GLN A 379 21.65 24.69 -7.01
CA GLN A 379 21.18 25.53 -5.90
C GLN A 379 21.49 24.94 -4.51
N THR A 380 21.99 23.71 -4.44
CA THR A 380 22.27 23.05 -3.16
C THR A 380 23.63 23.47 -2.61
N LEU A 381 23.77 23.50 -1.27
CA LEU A 381 25.08 23.72 -0.62
C LEU A 381 26.11 22.65 -1.02
N LEU A 382 25.64 21.43 -1.32
CA LEU A 382 26.49 20.35 -1.77
C LEU A 382 27.06 20.62 -3.18
N ALA A 383 26.34 21.35 -4.03
CA ALA A 383 26.85 21.71 -5.37
C ALA A 383 28.10 22.60 -5.31
N GLN A 384 28.16 23.52 -4.35
CA GLN A 384 29.37 24.35 -4.15
C GLN A 384 30.54 23.47 -3.72
N LYS A 385 30.35 22.64 -2.72
CA LYS A 385 31.37 21.69 -2.24
C LYS A 385 31.78 20.69 -3.31
N ALA A 386 30.85 20.27 -4.18
CA ALA A 386 31.14 19.36 -5.28
C ALA A 386 32.05 20.02 -6.33
N ARG A 387 31.85 21.31 -6.64
CA ARG A 387 32.78 22.07 -7.53
C ARG A 387 34.18 22.15 -6.96
N GLU A 388 34.30 22.45 -5.66
CA GLU A 388 35.62 22.47 -4.98
C GLU A 388 36.30 21.10 -5.04
N LYS A 389 35.53 20.01 -4.83
CA LYS A 389 36.06 18.66 -4.94
C LYS A 389 36.46 18.28 -6.35
N LEU A 390 35.73 18.75 -7.38
CA LEU A 390 36.08 18.52 -8.77
C LEU A 390 37.43 19.18 -9.12
N GLU A 391 37.68 20.42 -8.65
CA GLU A 391 38.97 21.09 -8.83
C GLU A 391 40.12 20.32 -8.16
N ILE A 392 39.91 19.83 -6.91
CA ILE A 392 40.92 19.05 -6.17
C ILE A 392 41.24 17.71 -6.86
N LEU A 393 40.21 17.10 -7.50
CA LEU A 393 40.36 15.80 -8.16
C LEU A 393 40.75 15.91 -9.64
N GLN A 394 40.84 17.12 -10.17
CA GLN A 394 41.25 17.35 -11.56
C GLN A 394 42.67 16.82 -11.78
N GLY A 395 42.86 16.00 -12.80
CA GLY A 395 44.15 15.41 -13.16
C GLY A 395 44.65 14.27 -12.26
N ARG A 396 43.84 13.84 -11.27
CA ARG A 396 44.18 12.61 -10.50
C ARG A 396 43.77 11.38 -11.27
N GLU A 397 44.71 10.45 -11.43
CA GLU A 397 44.49 9.14 -12.04
C GLU A 397 43.93 8.14 -11.02
N ASP A 398 43.12 7.22 -11.49
CA ASP A 398 42.58 6.13 -10.64
C ASP A 398 43.70 5.19 -10.24
N VAL A 399 43.65 4.74 -8.98
CA VAL A 399 44.55 3.69 -8.48
C VAL A 399 43.90 2.35 -8.72
N SER A 400 44.59 1.45 -9.42
CA SER A 400 44.11 0.10 -9.66
C SER A 400 43.93 -0.66 -8.33
N ASP A 401 42.79 -1.33 -8.18
CA ASP A 401 42.51 -2.25 -7.06
C ASP A 401 43.35 -3.53 -7.11
N ASP A 402 44.06 -3.72 -8.21
CA ASP A 402 44.90 -4.89 -8.39
C ASP A 402 46.17 -4.73 -7.52
N PRO A 403 46.34 -5.58 -6.49
CA PRO A 403 47.52 -5.53 -5.61
C PRO A 403 48.81 -5.89 -6.35
N LEU A 404 48.73 -6.49 -7.53
CA LEU A 404 49.87 -6.91 -8.33
C LEU A 404 49.63 -6.67 -9.84
N PRO A 405 49.42 -5.42 -10.29
CA PRO A 405 49.01 -5.11 -11.67
C PRO A 405 49.96 -5.62 -12.74
N MET A 406 51.24 -5.77 -12.38
CA MET A 406 52.24 -6.33 -13.30
C MET A 406 52.08 -7.82 -13.51
N LEU A 407 51.67 -8.57 -12.48
CA LEU A 407 51.43 -10.00 -12.54
C LEU A 407 50.09 -10.32 -13.26
N THR A 408 49.07 -9.54 -13.01
CA THR A 408 47.78 -9.67 -13.65
C THR A 408 47.88 -9.40 -15.16
N ARG A 409 48.65 -8.40 -15.55
CA ARG A 409 48.94 -8.11 -16.97
C ARG A 409 49.70 -9.23 -17.69
N VAL A 410 50.60 -9.92 -16.99
CA VAL A 410 51.39 -11.04 -17.54
C VAL A 410 50.56 -12.31 -17.59
N LEU A 411 49.65 -12.53 -16.61
CA LEU A 411 48.87 -13.75 -16.50
C LEU A 411 47.53 -13.70 -17.26
N ASN A 412 47.04 -12.52 -17.64
CA ASN A 412 45.82 -12.36 -18.41
C ASN A 412 46.10 -11.72 -19.77
N PRO A 413 46.38 -12.55 -20.82
CA PRO A 413 46.72 -12.06 -22.17
C PRO A 413 45.55 -11.31 -22.86
N ASP A 414 44.30 -11.44 -22.36
CA ASP A 414 43.16 -10.72 -22.92
C ASP A 414 43.18 -9.22 -22.56
N SER A 415 43.82 -8.85 -21.45
CA SER A 415 44.00 -7.41 -21.08
C SER A 415 44.95 -6.70 -22.03
N LEU A 416 45.82 -7.39 -22.76
CA LEU A 416 46.67 -6.80 -23.80
C LEU A 416 45.84 -6.50 -25.07
N LYS A 417 44.83 -7.33 -25.38
CA LYS A 417 43.93 -7.12 -26.52
C LYS A 417 42.97 -5.94 -26.27
N GLU A 418 42.47 -5.77 -25.04
CA GLU A 418 41.65 -4.59 -24.67
C GLU A 418 42.46 -3.30 -24.76
N ALA A 419 43.70 -3.30 -24.27
CA ALA A 419 44.58 -2.13 -24.38
C ALA A 419 44.97 -1.82 -25.83
N GLU A 420 45.11 -2.83 -26.71
CA GLU A 420 45.34 -2.66 -28.14
C GLU A 420 44.09 -2.10 -28.86
N LEU A 421 42.91 -2.58 -28.50
CA LEU A 421 41.61 -2.09 -29.00
C LEU A 421 41.35 -0.64 -28.58
N ASP A 422 41.64 -0.30 -27.33
CA ASP A 422 41.51 1.07 -26.84
C ASP A 422 42.54 2.03 -27.53
N ALA A 423 43.77 1.59 -27.74
CA ALA A 423 44.77 2.33 -28.47
C ALA A 423 44.42 2.53 -29.97
N MET A 424 43.79 1.53 -30.59
CA MET A 424 43.28 1.64 -31.95
C MET A 424 42.09 2.61 -32.03
N ALA A 425 41.16 2.54 -31.08
CA ALA A 425 40.02 3.45 -31.01
C ALA A 425 40.45 4.91 -30.76
N GLU A 426 41.51 5.11 -29.98
CA GLU A 426 42.09 6.44 -29.75
C GLU A 426 42.82 6.97 -30.99
N ALA A 427 43.51 6.09 -31.73
CA ALA A 427 44.15 6.45 -33.02
C ALA A 427 43.10 6.79 -34.09
N ASP A 428 42.04 6.04 -34.21
CA ASP A 428 40.90 6.32 -35.12
C ASP A 428 40.21 7.64 -34.77
N ALA A 429 40.08 7.97 -33.50
CA ALA A 429 39.51 9.24 -33.04
C ALA A 429 40.43 10.44 -33.35
N VAL A 430 41.72 10.24 -33.36
CA VAL A 430 42.71 11.27 -33.77
C VAL A 430 42.67 11.51 -35.29
N ILE A 431 42.61 10.45 -36.08
CA ILE A 431 42.48 10.52 -37.54
C ILE A 431 41.16 11.20 -37.94
N ALA A 432 40.04 10.88 -37.29
CA ALA A 432 38.75 11.52 -37.54
C ALA A 432 38.74 13.01 -37.18
N ARG A 433 39.58 13.47 -36.24
CA ARG A 433 39.76 14.88 -35.90
C ARG A 433 40.62 15.63 -36.91
N GLU A 434 41.60 14.99 -37.49
CA GLU A 434 42.46 15.59 -38.54
C GLU A 434 41.69 15.75 -39.85
N ASP A 435 40.85 14.81 -40.24
CA ASP A 435 39.98 14.89 -41.41
C ASP A 435 38.94 16.01 -41.33
N THR A 436 38.44 16.30 -40.11
CA THR A 436 37.50 17.40 -39.91
C THR A 436 38.18 18.79 -39.87
N SER A 437 39.48 18.87 -39.62
CA SER A 437 40.22 20.14 -39.61
C SER A 437 40.71 20.58 -40.98
N GLY A 438 40.69 19.66 -41.96
CA GLY A 438 41.14 19.94 -43.35
C GLY A 438 40.07 20.45 -44.32
N ALA A 439 38.81 20.49 -43.93
CA ALA A 439 37.70 20.87 -44.81
C ALA A 439 37.16 22.29 -44.53
N GLY A 440 38.03 23.31 -44.60
CA GLY A 440 37.62 24.67 -44.31
C GLY A 440 38.46 25.75 -44.92
N ALA A 441 38.66 25.75 -46.25
CA ALA A 441 39.07 26.97 -46.96
C ALA A 441 38.27 27.09 -48.28
N PRO A 442 37.36 28.05 -48.40
CA PRO A 442 36.75 28.34 -49.69
C PRO A 442 37.77 29.06 -50.56
N LEU A 443 38.18 28.41 -51.67
CA LEU A 443 38.81 29.13 -52.77
C LEU A 443 37.76 30.00 -53.49
N ARG A 444 38.11 31.21 -53.69
CA ARG A 444 37.43 32.31 -54.41
C ARG A 444 36.62 31.86 -55.63
#